data_d206f7038434d8cd54f65eb963454169
#
_entry.id   d206f7038434d8cd54f65eb963454169
#
_cell.length_a   1.000
_cell.length_b   1.000
_cell.length_c   1.000
_cell.angle_alpha   90.00
_cell.angle_beta   90.00
_cell.angle_gamma   90.00
#
_symmetry.space_group_name_H-M   'P 1'
#
loop_
_entity.id
_entity.type
_entity.pdbx_description
1 polymer ?
#
loop_
_entity_poly.entity_id
_entity_poly.type
_entity_poly.pdbx_seq_one_letter_code
_entity_poly.pdbx_strand_id
1 'polypeptide(L)'
;MALVAVPAVAQSTDATVGQTSALDVPAPPADANLPQVEPVISEEEFDETIPELDSSNDPALDAPLESIEDFERRVAQEQAGAAPAEGQDAPLGDPTLADGDAVEEIGDAPIRDAELAAPLPPLDQFNVEPVEFAQDATDTETTEIAYSVRVNGLDAADEETATSLRDQFDSLSALEDGDGKAANVAQITARLTEDSALMQRILASEGWYEARAATQIDRTGEGDGLSLTAVIDVLPGPRYSFSDIVIDADPTEPPDLIRKNLVLKTGDPIVAARVQGAEANVAVALPENGYPFAEIGQRDILLDQETGDGVYTLPVTTGPRSRFGEIQTTGDLAFDAEHVGVLARFEQGELYDSRMVDDLRQALVATGLFNTVSVLPQQTGEPAGEGTEYATILVEQEAGPPRTLAGSAGFGTGQGFRVEGSWTHRNLFPPEGALIGRGVVGTQEQGAGVTFRRSNAGQRDRTFQVTAEALHSNYDAYEAFTGRLSALISYDSTNIWQKPFTYAYGVQLIGTNEQDYDFALQDLSRRTFFIGGLIGQAGIDRTNSLLDATEGFKITAIIEPEGSLQDGFTPYVRARLDGSAYFSPTDAITLAGRVRVGTIQGIERFDLAPSRRF
;
A
#
# COMPACT_ATOMS: atom_id res chain seq x y z
N MET A 1 6.86 -11.73 -49.07
CA MET A 1 7.10 -12.39 -47.78
C MET A 1 8.50 -12.04 -47.35
N ALA A 2 8.64 -10.99 -46.60
CA ALA A 2 9.93 -10.53 -46.06
C ALA A 2 9.83 -10.59 -44.54
N LEU A 3 10.62 -11.45 -43.96
CA LEU A 3 10.80 -11.61 -42.51
C LEU A 3 11.76 -10.51 -42.05
N VAL A 4 11.28 -9.51 -41.35
CA VAL A 4 12.16 -8.53 -40.66
C VAL A 4 12.14 -8.85 -39.18
N ALA A 5 13.19 -9.50 -38.73
CA ALA A 5 13.47 -9.65 -37.31
C ALA A 5 14.22 -8.41 -36.84
N VAL A 6 13.61 -7.61 -35.99
CA VAL A 6 14.29 -6.49 -35.29
C VAL A 6 14.63 -7.00 -33.88
N PRO A 7 15.89 -7.07 -33.49
CA PRO A 7 16.26 -7.37 -32.11
C PRO A 7 15.94 -6.15 -31.23
N ALA A 8 15.01 -6.31 -30.29
CA ALA A 8 14.81 -5.36 -29.21
C ALA A 8 15.84 -5.68 -28.12
N VAL A 9 16.81 -4.80 -27.92
CA VAL A 9 17.71 -4.82 -26.77
C VAL A 9 16.93 -4.14 -25.64
N ALA A 10 16.43 -4.93 -24.71
CA ALA A 10 15.93 -4.41 -23.44
C ALA A 10 17.12 -4.14 -22.53
N GLN A 11 17.36 -2.88 -22.20
CA GLN A 11 18.23 -2.53 -21.08
C GLN A 11 17.45 -2.80 -19.79
N SER A 12 17.87 -3.83 -19.06
CA SER A 12 17.43 -4.06 -17.70
C SER A 12 18.05 -2.97 -16.81
N THR A 13 17.24 -2.08 -16.28
CA THR A 13 17.66 -1.31 -15.10
C THR A 13 17.43 -2.21 -13.89
N ASP A 14 18.51 -2.66 -13.28
CA ASP A 14 18.53 -3.29 -11.97
C ASP A 14 17.81 -2.41 -10.96
N ALA A 15 16.63 -2.82 -10.55
CA ALA A 15 15.99 -2.35 -9.34
C ALA A 15 16.32 -3.35 -8.22
N THR A 16 17.55 -3.31 -7.75
CA THR A 16 17.88 -3.78 -6.41
C THR A 16 17.03 -2.97 -5.45
N VAL A 17 16.20 -3.66 -4.67
CA VAL A 17 15.60 -3.10 -3.46
C VAL A 17 16.76 -2.90 -2.48
N GLY A 18 17.42 -1.78 -2.63
CA GLY A 18 18.43 -1.23 -1.74
C GLY A 18 17.79 -0.06 -1.00
N GLN A 19 17.95 -0.09 0.29
CA GLN A 19 17.71 0.95 1.26
C GLN A 19 17.74 2.35 0.64
N THR A 20 16.75 3.15 0.95
CA THR A 20 16.73 4.60 0.68
C THR A 20 17.85 5.27 1.47
N SER A 21 19.06 5.25 0.90
CA SER A 21 20.07 6.27 1.19
C SER A 21 19.51 7.59 0.69
N ALA A 22 19.50 8.61 1.53
CA ALA A 22 19.25 9.98 1.13
C ALA A 22 20.11 10.29 -0.11
N LEU A 23 19.45 10.63 -1.21
CA LEU A 23 20.11 11.15 -2.39
C LEU A 23 20.82 12.44 -1.96
N ASP A 24 22.14 12.40 -1.93
CA ASP A 24 22.99 13.58 -1.87
C ASP A 24 22.76 14.36 -3.17
N VAL A 25 21.79 15.27 -3.13
CA VAL A 25 21.54 16.22 -4.21
C VAL A 25 22.58 17.31 -4.03
N PRO A 26 23.59 17.45 -4.92
CA PRO A 26 24.51 18.56 -4.82
C PRO A 26 23.73 19.87 -4.85
N ALA A 27 24.01 20.75 -3.90
CA ALA A 27 23.40 22.07 -3.85
C ALA A 27 23.63 22.78 -5.19
N PRO A 28 22.61 23.41 -5.80
CA PRO A 28 22.77 24.13 -7.04
C PRO A 28 23.77 25.27 -6.83
N PRO A 29 24.59 25.61 -7.85
CA PRO A 29 25.54 26.71 -7.74
C PRO A 29 24.78 28.01 -7.46
N ALA A 30 25.33 28.85 -6.58
CA ALA A 30 24.71 30.05 -6.03
C ALA A 30 24.35 31.16 -7.05
N ASP A 31 24.63 30.98 -8.34
CA ASP A 31 24.41 31.97 -9.40
C ASP A 31 23.53 31.49 -10.57
N ALA A 32 22.70 30.46 -10.37
CA ALA A 32 21.72 30.08 -11.37
C ALA A 32 20.54 31.07 -11.34
N ASN A 33 20.49 31.94 -12.33
CA ASN A 33 19.33 32.80 -12.64
C ASN A 33 18.19 31.86 -13.07
N LEU A 34 17.44 31.30 -12.12
CA LEU A 34 16.23 30.57 -12.38
C LEU A 34 15.18 31.55 -12.89
N PRO A 35 14.45 31.27 -13.99
CA PRO A 35 13.33 32.10 -14.39
C PRO A 35 12.34 32.18 -13.22
N GLN A 36 11.98 33.38 -12.79
CA GLN A 36 10.91 33.60 -11.83
C GLN A 36 9.63 33.07 -12.49
N VAL A 37 9.11 31.99 -11.94
CA VAL A 37 7.77 31.51 -12.28
C VAL A 37 6.81 32.49 -11.63
N GLU A 38 6.13 33.32 -12.42
CA GLU A 38 5.05 34.17 -11.91
C GLU A 38 3.98 33.25 -11.26
N PRO A 39 3.51 33.54 -10.07
CA PRO A 39 2.45 32.78 -9.45
C PRO A 39 1.21 32.81 -10.35
N VAL A 40 0.56 31.67 -10.52
CA VAL A 40 -0.63 31.49 -11.39
C VAL A 40 -1.83 32.32 -10.90
N ILE A 41 -1.80 32.76 -9.65
CA ILE A 41 -2.78 33.65 -9.01
C ILE A 41 -1.97 34.82 -8.45
N SER A 42 -2.38 36.07 -8.73
CA SER A 42 -1.74 37.26 -8.17
C SER A 42 -1.97 37.34 -6.66
N GLU A 43 -1.05 37.96 -5.91
CA GLU A 43 -1.22 38.16 -4.47
C GLU A 43 -2.54 38.90 -4.14
N GLU A 44 -2.94 39.84 -4.99
CA GLU A 44 -4.21 40.57 -4.82
C GLU A 44 -5.44 39.65 -4.97
N GLU A 45 -5.42 38.68 -5.90
CA GLU A 45 -6.52 37.74 -6.14
C GLU A 45 -6.54 36.63 -5.07
N PHE A 46 -5.37 36.33 -4.48
CA PHE A 46 -5.25 35.40 -3.35
C PHE A 46 -5.82 36.01 -2.06
N ASP A 47 -5.51 37.28 -1.78
CA ASP A 47 -6.01 37.98 -0.60
C ASP A 47 -7.53 38.29 -0.70
N GLU A 48 -8.09 38.48 -1.92
CA GLU A 48 -9.55 38.61 -2.11
C GLU A 48 -10.31 37.30 -1.91
N THR A 49 -9.67 36.15 -2.05
CA THR A 49 -10.32 34.83 -1.99
C THR A 49 -10.27 34.21 -0.58
N ILE A 50 -9.38 34.67 0.27
CA ILE A 50 -9.33 34.28 1.69
C ILE A 50 -10.18 35.25 2.48
N PRO A 51 -11.30 34.83 3.10
CA PRO A 51 -12.01 35.70 4.04
C PRO A 51 -11.04 36.07 5.17
N GLU A 52 -10.85 37.37 5.42
CA GLU A 52 -10.10 37.85 6.57
C GLU A 52 -10.66 37.15 7.83
N LEU A 53 -9.83 36.36 8.49
CA LEU A 53 -10.12 35.85 9.83
C LEU A 53 -10.09 37.08 10.75
N ASP A 54 -11.25 37.73 10.91
CA ASP A 54 -11.44 38.82 11.84
C ASP A 54 -11.37 38.30 13.27
N SER A 55 -10.13 38.05 13.73
CA SER A 55 -9.84 37.65 15.10
C SER A 55 -10.06 38.78 16.12
N SER A 56 -10.43 39.97 15.65
CA SER A 56 -10.62 41.13 16.50
C SER A 56 -12.04 41.32 17.06
N ASN A 57 -12.99 40.46 16.67
CA ASN A 57 -14.41 40.61 17.02
C ASN A 57 -15.14 39.31 17.43
N ASP A 58 -14.44 38.26 17.82
CA ASP A 58 -15.07 37.09 18.43
C ASP A 58 -15.21 37.34 19.96
N PRO A 59 -16.44 37.63 20.45
CA PRO A 59 -16.66 37.87 21.89
C PRO A 59 -16.37 36.63 22.75
N ALA A 60 -16.12 35.45 22.16
CA ALA A 60 -15.71 34.25 22.86
C ALA A 60 -14.20 34.24 23.18
N LEU A 61 -13.38 34.96 22.40
CA LEU A 61 -11.93 35.05 22.63
C LEU A 61 -11.57 36.09 23.70
N ASP A 62 -12.41 37.12 23.90
CA ASP A 62 -12.24 38.18 24.91
C ASP A 62 -12.95 37.87 26.24
N ALA A 63 -13.69 36.75 26.33
CA ALA A 63 -14.32 36.34 27.57
C ALA A 63 -13.27 35.82 28.55
N PRO A 64 -13.26 36.29 29.83
CA PRO A 64 -12.37 35.71 30.81
C PRO A 64 -12.63 34.22 30.94
N LEU A 65 -11.56 33.44 30.98
CA LEU A 65 -11.64 31.98 31.14
C LEU A 65 -12.47 31.63 32.37
N GLU A 66 -13.39 30.70 32.23
CA GLU A 66 -14.24 30.19 33.31
C GLU A 66 -13.34 29.70 34.46
N SER A 67 -13.72 29.99 35.70
CA SER A 67 -12.98 29.51 36.85
C SER A 67 -13.08 27.97 36.94
N ILE A 68 -12.06 27.33 37.48
CA ILE A 68 -12.03 25.85 37.64
C ILE A 68 -13.24 25.39 38.45
N GLU A 69 -13.66 26.14 39.45
CA GLU A 69 -14.83 25.85 40.30
C GLU A 69 -16.18 25.95 39.52
N ASP A 70 -16.28 26.88 38.58
CA ASP A 70 -17.48 27.02 37.74
C ASP A 70 -17.53 25.93 36.64
N PHE A 71 -16.37 25.57 36.09
CA PHE A 71 -16.22 24.45 35.17
C PHE A 71 -16.62 23.12 35.83
N GLU A 72 -16.09 22.83 37.02
CA GLU A 72 -16.43 21.62 37.78
C GLU A 72 -17.92 21.57 38.14
N ARG A 73 -18.51 22.70 38.49
CA ARG A 73 -19.96 22.80 38.78
C ARG A 73 -20.81 22.55 37.54
N ARG A 74 -20.39 23.03 36.37
CA ARG A 74 -21.07 22.81 35.11
C ARG A 74 -21.01 21.33 34.68
N VAL A 75 -19.83 20.71 34.75
CA VAL A 75 -19.64 19.29 34.46
C VAL A 75 -20.45 18.40 35.41
N ALA A 76 -20.50 18.74 36.70
CA ALA A 76 -21.33 18.01 37.67
C ALA A 76 -22.85 18.19 37.41
N GLN A 77 -23.29 19.34 36.90
CA GLN A 77 -24.69 19.54 36.50
C GLN A 77 -25.06 18.82 35.20
N GLU A 78 -24.14 18.77 34.23
CA GLU A 78 -24.33 17.98 32.97
C GLU A 78 -24.40 16.47 33.26
N GLN A 79 -23.57 15.97 34.20
CA GLN A 79 -23.62 14.57 34.65
C GLN A 79 -24.87 14.24 35.47
N ALA A 80 -25.43 15.20 36.21
CA ALA A 80 -26.65 15.01 36.99
C ALA A 80 -27.94 15.10 36.13
N GLY A 81 -27.86 15.64 34.91
CA GLY A 81 -28.98 15.79 33.98
C GLY A 81 -29.16 14.62 32.98
N ALA A 82 -28.21 13.70 32.91
CA ALA A 82 -28.31 12.49 32.09
C ALA A 82 -29.08 11.42 32.88
N ALA A 83 -30.30 11.13 32.47
CA ALA A 83 -31.08 10.01 33.03
C ALA A 83 -30.32 8.68 32.81
N PRO A 84 -30.29 7.78 33.80
CA PRO A 84 -29.54 6.54 33.67
C PRO A 84 -30.22 5.60 32.69
N ALA A 85 -29.49 5.24 31.63
CA ALA A 85 -29.80 4.04 30.87
C ALA A 85 -29.43 2.84 31.74
N GLU A 86 -30.41 1.99 32.03
CA GLU A 86 -30.22 0.74 32.74
C GLU A 86 -29.27 -0.20 31.95
N GLY A 87 -28.17 -0.61 32.58
CA GLY A 87 -27.31 -1.66 32.04
C GLY A 87 -25.89 -1.57 32.61
N GLN A 88 -25.74 -2.12 33.80
CA GLN A 88 -24.53 -2.76 34.35
C GLN A 88 -23.16 -2.17 33.99
N ASP A 89 -22.53 -1.50 35.01
CA ASP A 89 -21.24 -1.98 35.56
C ASP A 89 -20.96 -1.19 36.83
N ALA A 90 -20.88 -1.92 37.95
CA ALA A 90 -20.44 -1.37 39.21
C ALA A 90 -18.93 -1.06 39.12
N PRO A 91 -18.46 0.07 39.64
CA PRO A 91 -17.02 0.30 39.71
C PRO A 91 -16.39 -0.74 40.63
N LEU A 92 -15.38 -1.43 40.09
CA LEU A 92 -14.50 -2.32 40.85
C LEU A 92 -13.83 -1.49 41.95
N GLY A 93 -14.26 -1.66 43.19
CA GLY A 93 -13.58 -1.13 44.37
C GLY A 93 -12.19 -1.77 44.46
N ASP A 94 -11.22 -0.96 44.81
CA ASP A 94 -9.85 -1.39 45.09
C ASP A 94 -9.90 -2.51 46.18
N PRO A 95 -9.41 -3.72 45.90
CA PRO A 95 -9.51 -4.86 46.83
C PRO A 95 -8.60 -4.79 48.06
N THR A 96 -7.90 -3.68 48.29
CA THR A 96 -6.90 -3.54 49.34
C THR A 96 -7.35 -2.73 50.56
N LEU A 97 -8.56 -2.14 50.57
CA LEU A 97 -9.06 -1.43 51.73
C LEU A 97 -10.17 -2.20 52.41
N ALA A 98 -9.88 -2.75 53.61
CA ALA A 98 -10.89 -3.29 54.50
C ALA A 98 -11.80 -2.18 55.04
N ASP A 99 -13.11 -2.48 55.06
CA ASP A 99 -14.14 -1.53 55.52
C ASP A 99 -13.90 -1.19 57.00
N GLY A 100 -13.37 0.02 57.29
CA GLY A 100 -13.19 0.49 58.65
C GLY A 100 -11.86 1.20 58.97
N ASP A 101 -10.91 1.24 58.03
CA ASP A 101 -9.68 1.99 58.28
C ASP A 101 -9.88 3.50 57.99
N ALA A 102 -9.58 4.31 58.98
CA ALA A 102 -9.62 5.75 58.86
C ALA A 102 -8.59 6.21 57.79
N VAL A 103 -9.05 6.90 56.77
CA VAL A 103 -8.18 7.57 55.79
C VAL A 103 -7.40 8.63 56.56
N GLU A 104 -6.08 8.46 56.73
CA GLU A 104 -5.20 9.51 57.23
C GLU A 104 -5.25 10.68 56.24
N GLU A 105 -5.80 11.80 56.68
CA GLU A 105 -5.69 13.05 55.94
C GLU A 105 -4.20 13.40 55.77
N ILE A 106 -3.70 13.28 54.57
CA ILE A 106 -2.37 13.75 54.18
C ILE A 106 -2.41 15.28 54.19
N GLY A 107 -2.07 15.89 55.32
CA GLY A 107 -2.05 17.37 55.42
C GLY A 107 -1.66 17.94 56.77
N ASP A 108 -1.70 17.19 57.88
CA ASP A 108 -1.45 17.71 59.25
C ASP A 108 -0.09 17.27 59.85
N ALA A 109 0.93 17.07 59.04
CA ALA A 109 2.29 16.97 59.57
C ALA A 109 2.73 18.36 60.10
N PRO A 110 3.10 18.48 61.37
CA PRO A 110 3.53 19.77 61.90
C PRO A 110 4.78 20.22 61.15
N ILE A 111 4.69 21.41 60.53
CA ILE A 111 5.82 22.05 59.87
C ILE A 111 6.90 22.26 60.94
N ARG A 112 8.01 21.52 60.83
CA ARG A 112 9.11 21.53 61.80
C ARG A 112 10.02 22.76 61.66
N ASP A 113 9.84 23.55 60.60
CA ASP A 113 10.63 24.74 60.34
C ASP A 113 9.74 25.99 60.43
N ALA A 114 10.02 26.84 61.44
CA ALA A 114 9.23 28.05 61.71
C ALA A 114 9.30 29.09 60.57
N GLU A 115 10.31 28.98 59.67
CA GLU A 115 10.43 29.84 58.47
C GLU A 115 9.45 29.42 57.37
N LEU A 116 9.13 28.11 57.24
CA LEU A 116 8.14 27.59 56.28
C LEU A 116 6.68 27.84 56.70
N ALA A 117 6.44 28.11 58.01
CA ALA A 117 5.12 28.43 58.55
C ALA A 117 4.77 29.93 58.44
N ALA A 118 5.73 30.78 58.08
CA ALA A 118 5.47 32.19 57.88
C ALA A 118 4.69 32.43 56.57
N PRO A 119 3.62 33.26 56.58
CA PRO A 119 2.93 33.62 55.35
C PRO A 119 3.90 34.30 54.40
N LEU A 120 3.92 33.86 53.13
CA LEU A 120 4.73 34.49 52.09
C LEU A 120 4.42 36.00 52.03
N PRO A 121 5.44 36.86 51.92
CA PRO A 121 5.22 38.31 51.78
C PRO A 121 4.39 38.57 50.49
N PRO A 122 3.54 39.63 50.50
CA PRO A 122 2.77 40.03 49.34
C PRO A 122 3.66 40.20 48.10
N LEU A 123 3.16 39.81 46.91
CA LEU A 123 3.91 39.81 45.65
C LEU A 123 4.50 41.20 45.29
N ASP A 124 3.87 42.28 45.75
CA ASP A 124 4.32 43.68 45.58
C ASP A 124 5.57 44.05 46.40
N GLN A 125 5.97 43.19 47.33
CA GLN A 125 7.21 43.36 48.13
C GLN A 125 8.37 42.53 47.60
N PHE A 126 8.11 41.66 46.57
CA PHE A 126 9.14 40.93 45.84
C PHE A 126 9.78 41.86 44.80
N ASN A 127 10.84 42.54 45.21
CA ASN A 127 11.68 43.27 44.27
C ASN A 127 12.59 42.25 43.56
N VAL A 128 12.12 41.67 42.46
CA VAL A 128 12.96 40.86 41.59
C VAL A 128 13.81 41.86 40.79
N GLU A 129 15.02 42.14 41.26
CA GLU A 129 16.00 42.72 40.34
C GLU A 129 16.14 41.78 39.14
N PRO A 130 15.94 42.27 37.89
CA PRO A 130 16.19 41.44 36.74
C PRO A 130 17.65 40.96 36.83
N VAL A 131 17.86 39.66 36.92
CA VAL A 131 19.18 39.09 36.71
C VAL A 131 19.52 39.43 35.27
N GLU A 132 20.31 40.48 35.06
CA GLU A 132 20.99 40.68 33.80
C GLU A 132 21.90 39.46 33.63
N PHE A 133 21.44 38.48 32.88
CA PHE A 133 22.33 37.48 32.34
C PHE A 133 23.34 38.25 31.50
N ALA A 134 24.55 38.33 31.98
CA ALA A 134 25.67 38.87 31.23
C ALA A 134 25.62 38.18 29.86
N GLN A 135 25.40 38.98 28.79
CA GLN A 135 25.59 38.55 27.43
C GLN A 135 27.10 38.41 27.17
N ASP A 136 27.74 37.49 27.85
CA ASP A 136 28.98 36.89 27.39
C ASP A 136 28.63 35.64 26.57
N ALA A 137 27.92 35.88 25.48
CA ALA A 137 28.01 35.00 24.35
C ALA A 137 29.31 35.32 23.59
N THR A 138 30.45 35.06 24.17
CA THR A 138 31.51 34.50 23.38
C THR A 138 30.97 33.17 22.88
N ASP A 139 30.90 32.98 21.56
CA ASP A 139 30.83 31.68 20.90
C ASP A 139 31.89 30.81 21.57
N THR A 140 31.50 30.12 22.62
CA THR A 140 32.24 28.96 23.07
C THR A 140 31.95 27.96 21.99
N GLU A 141 32.83 27.85 20.99
CA GLU A 141 32.92 26.64 20.21
C GLU A 141 32.78 25.52 21.22
N THR A 142 31.63 24.84 21.20
CA THR A 142 31.43 23.63 22.00
C THR A 142 32.48 22.67 21.50
N THR A 143 33.59 22.55 22.25
CA THR A 143 34.71 21.67 21.89
C THR A 143 34.14 20.26 21.95
N GLU A 144 33.69 19.76 20.81
CA GLU A 144 33.20 18.38 20.69
C GLU A 144 34.35 17.44 21.09
N ILE A 145 34.06 16.53 21.98
CA ILE A 145 34.99 15.48 22.41
C ILE A 145 34.85 14.31 21.43
N ALA A 146 35.92 13.99 20.73
CA ALA A 146 35.99 12.82 19.88
C ALA A 146 36.14 11.53 20.70
N TYR A 147 35.44 10.48 20.33
CA TYR A 147 35.55 9.15 20.92
C TYR A 147 35.46 8.06 19.84
N SER A 148 35.92 6.87 20.17
CA SER A 148 35.74 5.64 19.39
C SER A 148 34.90 4.64 20.17
N VAL A 149 34.21 3.73 19.48
CA VAL A 149 33.43 2.66 20.08
C VAL A 149 34.16 1.33 19.95
N ARG A 150 34.11 0.50 20.99
CA ARG A 150 34.64 -0.86 21.00
C ARG A 150 33.68 -1.80 21.72
N VAL A 151 33.23 -2.82 21.02
CA VAL A 151 32.44 -3.92 21.59
C VAL A 151 33.32 -5.18 21.65
N ASN A 152 33.50 -5.72 22.85
CA ASN A 152 34.25 -6.94 23.10
C ASN A 152 33.32 -8.09 23.49
N GLY A 153 33.73 -9.33 23.22
CA GLY A 153 33.04 -10.55 23.70
C GLY A 153 31.79 -10.94 22.91
N LEU A 154 31.48 -10.26 21.79
CA LEU A 154 30.34 -10.55 20.94
C LEU A 154 30.63 -11.62 19.88
N ASP A 155 31.90 -11.80 19.48
CA ASP A 155 32.29 -12.56 18.29
C ASP A 155 31.74 -14.00 18.29
N ALA A 156 31.82 -14.71 19.43
CA ALA A 156 31.33 -16.09 19.53
C ALA A 156 29.82 -16.18 19.37
N ALA A 157 29.06 -15.23 19.89
CA ALA A 157 27.60 -15.17 19.74
C ALA A 157 27.21 -14.75 18.30
N ASP A 158 27.98 -13.86 17.69
CA ASP A 158 27.78 -13.40 16.32
C ASP A 158 27.96 -14.53 15.30
N GLU A 159 28.93 -15.43 15.52
CA GLU A 159 29.15 -16.63 14.69
C GLU A 159 28.01 -17.67 14.77
N GLU A 160 27.24 -17.67 15.86
CA GLU A 160 26.11 -18.59 16.06
C GLU A 160 24.79 -18.07 15.48
N THR A 161 24.72 -16.82 15.02
CA THR A 161 23.53 -16.22 14.46
C THR A 161 23.53 -16.19 12.93
N ALA A 162 22.34 -16.17 12.34
CA ALA A 162 22.21 -16.03 10.88
C ALA A 162 22.38 -14.57 10.40
N THR A 163 22.14 -13.61 11.29
CA THR A 163 22.29 -12.16 11.05
C THR A 163 23.37 -11.65 11.99
N SER A 164 24.23 -10.75 11.50
CA SER A 164 25.29 -10.16 12.32
C SER A 164 24.67 -9.33 13.46
N LEU A 165 24.99 -9.71 14.70
CA LEU A 165 24.60 -8.95 15.90
C LEU A 165 25.32 -7.61 15.95
N ARG A 166 26.55 -7.57 15.43
CA ARG A 166 27.35 -6.36 15.33
C ARG A 166 26.70 -5.35 14.40
N ASP A 167 26.28 -5.76 13.18
CA ASP A 167 25.61 -4.87 12.24
C ASP A 167 24.28 -4.36 12.78
N GLN A 168 23.53 -5.20 13.51
CA GLN A 168 22.30 -4.79 14.19
C GLN A 168 22.58 -3.76 15.28
N PHE A 169 23.61 -3.97 16.07
CA PHE A 169 24.02 -3.03 17.10
C PHE A 169 24.46 -1.70 16.48
N ASP A 170 25.36 -1.72 15.51
CA ASP A 170 25.90 -0.54 14.85
C ASP A 170 24.77 0.33 14.22
N SER A 171 23.76 -0.33 13.65
CA SER A 171 22.61 0.36 13.02
C SER A 171 21.63 1.03 14.01
N LEU A 172 21.67 0.67 15.30
CA LEU A 172 20.74 1.15 16.34
C LEU A 172 21.45 1.84 17.50
N SER A 173 22.76 1.90 17.48
CA SER A 173 23.60 2.40 18.57
C SER A 173 23.58 3.93 18.67
N ALA A 174 23.25 4.45 19.83
CA ALA A 174 23.33 5.88 20.12
C ALA A 174 24.78 6.41 20.10
N LEU A 175 25.77 5.55 20.33
CA LEU A 175 27.19 5.90 20.23
C LEU A 175 27.61 6.06 18.76
N GLU A 176 27.18 5.16 17.88
CA GLU A 176 27.47 5.23 16.44
C GLU A 176 26.73 6.40 15.78
N ASP A 177 25.46 6.66 16.13
CA ASP A 177 24.69 7.84 15.70
C ASP A 177 25.37 9.18 16.03
N GLY A 178 26.28 9.18 17.01
CA GLY A 178 27.05 10.35 17.42
C GLY A 178 28.23 10.69 16.53
N ASP A 179 28.48 9.94 15.43
CA ASP A 179 29.63 10.13 14.53
C ASP A 179 30.99 10.21 15.28
N GLY A 180 31.11 9.52 16.42
CA GLY A 180 32.29 9.55 17.27
C GLY A 180 32.53 10.90 17.98
N LYS A 181 31.46 11.72 18.18
CA LYS A 181 31.54 13.05 18.80
C LYS A 181 30.48 13.24 19.87
N ALA A 182 30.84 13.95 20.94
CA ALA A 182 29.94 14.31 22.03
C ALA A 182 30.30 15.68 22.61
N ALA A 183 29.31 16.38 23.14
CA ALA A 183 29.52 17.69 23.78
C ALA A 183 30.29 17.56 25.12
N ASN A 184 30.18 16.42 25.80
CA ASN A 184 30.87 16.15 27.07
C ASN A 184 30.89 14.63 27.38
N VAL A 185 31.68 14.24 28.39
CA VAL A 185 31.81 12.85 28.85
C VAL A 185 30.48 12.30 29.40
N ALA A 186 29.63 13.15 30.01
CA ALA A 186 28.33 12.72 30.54
C ALA A 186 27.40 12.23 29.40
N GLN A 187 27.46 12.86 28.22
CA GLN A 187 26.72 12.40 27.03
C GLN A 187 27.22 11.04 26.52
N ILE A 188 28.54 10.82 26.53
CA ILE A 188 29.11 9.50 26.18
C ILE A 188 28.64 8.44 27.18
N THR A 189 28.60 8.76 28.46
CA THR A 189 28.11 7.83 29.51
C THR A 189 26.62 7.52 29.35
N ALA A 190 25.79 8.52 28.99
CA ALA A 190 24.37 8.31 28.73
C ALA A 190 24.14 7.38 27.52
N ARG A 191 24.83 7.62 26.40
CA ARG A 191 24.80 6.76 25.21
C ARG A 191 25.31 5.34 25.52
N LEU A 192 26.39 5.19 26.28
CA LEU A 192 26.89 3.89 26.73
C LEU A 192 25.85 3.12 27.55
N THR A 193 25.11 3.80 28.41
CA THR A 193 24.05 3.16 29.22
C THR A 193 22.91 2.68 28.33
N GLU A 194 22.50 3.49 27.35
CA GLU A 194 21.49 3.15 26.36
C GLU A 194 21.92 1.96 25.51
N ASP A 195 23.14 2.01 25.01
CA ASP A 195 23.71 0.96 24.14
C ASP A 195 23.99 -0.35 24.87
N SER A 196 24.32 -0.29 26.16
CA SER A 196 24.39 -1.48 27.03
C SER A 196 23.03 -2.18 27.12
N ALA A 197 21.95 -1.42 27.33
CA ALA A 197 20.60 -1.97 27.34
C ALA A 197 20.15 -2.45 25.93
N LEU A 198 20.55 -1.75 24.88
CA LEU A 198 20.33 -2.19 23.48
C LEU A 198 21.01 -3.53 23.21
N MET A 199 22.28 -3.67 23.56
CA MET A 199 23.05 -4.90 23.38
C MET A 199 22.40 -6.09 24.09
N GLN A 200 21.95 -5.90 25.33
CA GLN A 200 21.24 -6.96 26.07
C GLN A 200 19.91 -7.33 25.38
N ARG A 201 19.16 -6.37 24.83
CA ARG A 201 17.92 -6.65 24.10
C ARG A 201 18.18 -7.39 22.79
N ILE A 202 19.24 -7.02 22.05
CA ILE A 202 19.65 -7.71 20.81
C ILE A 202 19.98 -9.16 21.13
N LEU A 203 20.82 -9.40 22.14
CA LEU A 203 21.20 -10.75 22.57
C LEU A 203 20.01 -11.57 23.06
N ALA A 204 19.13 -10.97 23.86
CA ALA A 204 17.91 -11.63 24.34
C ALA A 204 16.96 -12.01 23.18
N SER A 205 16.88 -11.17 22.12
CA SER A 205 16.07 -11.47 20.93
C SER A 205 16.58 -12.70 20.15
N GLU A 206 17.84 -13.04 20.30
CA GLU A 206 18.50 -14.20 19.66
C GLU A 206 18.69 -15.40 20.59
N GLY A 207 18.14 -15.32 21.82
CA GLY A 207 18.08 -16.42 22.78
C GLY A 207 19.09 -16.36 23.93
N TRP A 208 19.89 -15.31 24.06
CA TRP A 208 20.80 -15.11 25.19
C TRP A 208 20.14 -14.25 26.27
N TYR A 209 19.28 -14.86 27.08
CA TYR A 209 18.50 -14.12 28.08
C TYR A 209 19.30 -13.71 29.33
N GLU A 210 20.44 -14.32 29.58
CA GLU A 210 21.34 -13.97 30.68
C GLU A 210 22.48 -13.04 30.29
N ALA A 211 22.41 -12.45 29.08
CA ALA A 211 23.44 -11.58 28.57
C ALA A 211 23.68 -10.37 29.49
N ARG A 212 24.94 -10.06 29.69
CA ARG A 212 25.39 -8.88 30.46
C ARG A 212 26.30 -8.03 29.59
N ALA A 213 26.12 -6.72 29.65
CA ALA A 213 26.96 -5.75 28.96
C ALA A 213 27.47 -4.75 29.99
N ALA A 214 28.75 -4.85 30.33
CA ALA A 214 29.43 -3.89 31.20
C ALA A 214 30.01 -2.76 30.37
N THR A 215 29.97 -1.54 30.89
CA THR A 215 30.42 -0.35 30.17
C THR A 215 31.59 0.32 30.89
N GLN A 216 32.56 0.83 30.12
CA GLN A 216 33.65 1.65 30.63
C GLN A 216 34.08 2.68 29.58
N ILE A 217 34.75 3.73 30.03
CA ILE A 217 35.40 4.72 29.16
C ILE A 217 36.89 4.64 29.37
N ASP A 218 37.60 4.14 28.39
CA ASP A 218 39.08 4.07 28.39
C ASP A 218 39.65 5.43 27.95
N ARG A 219 40.65 5.88 28.67
CA ARG A 219 41.40 7.09 28.35
C ARG A 219 42.84 6.72 27.99
N THR A 220 43.27 7.14 26.81
CA THR A 220 44.65 6.89 26.35
C THR A 220 45.28 8.21 25.91
N GLY A 221 46.50 8.49 26.38
CA GLY A 221 47.23 9.73 26.09
C GLY A 221 47.09 10.80 27.16
N GLU A 222 47.83 11.90 27.04
CA GLU A 222 47.80 13.08 27.89
C GLU A 222 47.78 14.34 27.03
N GLY A 223 47.11 15.42 27.56
CA GLY A 223 47.02 16.70 26.88
C GLY A 223 46.22 16.64 25.55
N ASP A 224 46.72 17.33 24.53
CA ASP A 224 46.08 17.39 23.19
C ASP A 224 46.02 16.04 22.44
N GLY A 225 46.67 14.99 22.98
CA GLY A 225 46.63 13.63 22.47
C GLY A 225 45.66 12.71 23.22
N LEU A 226 44.73 13.23 24.00
CA LEU A 226 43.73 12.45 24.74
C LEU A 226 42.75 11.79 23.77
N SER A 227 42.69 10.46 23.77
CA SER A 227 41.72 9.66 23.04
C SER A 227 40.79 8.96 24.03
N LEU A 228 39.47 9.09 23.81
CA LEU A 228 38.46 8.38 24.57
C LEU A 228 37.93 7.21 23.76
N THR A 229 37.78 6.05 24.39
CA THR A 229 37.14 4.87 23.79
C THR A 229 36.00 4.44 24.70
N ALA A 230 34.77 4.46 24.16
CA ALA A 230 33.60 3.89 24.79
C ALA A 230 33.66 2.37 24.60
N VAL A 231 33.75 1.60 25.67
CA VAL A 231 33.90 0.15 25.63
C VAL A 231 32.68 -0.52 26.22
N ILE A 232 32.14 -1.50 25.50
CA ILE A 232 31.09 -2.39 25.96
C ILE A 232 31.66 -3.80 26.00
N ASP A 233 31.78 -4.35 27.21
CA ASP A 233 32.25 -5.72 27.42
C ASP A 233 31.04 -6.64 27.58
N VAL A 234 30.81 -7.51 26.60
CA VAL A 234 29.64 -8.38 26.48
C VAL A 234 29.99 -9.79 26.99
N LEU A 235 29.10 -10.29 27.84
CA LEU A 235 29.10 -11.69 28.29
C LEU A 235 27.73 -12.27 27.90
N PRO A 236 27.62 -13.00 26.78
CA PRO A 236 26.33 -13.50 26.27
C PRO A 236 25.67 -14.50 27.21
N GLY A 237 26.42 -15.32 27.92
CA GLY A 237 25.88 -16.43 28.71
C GLY A 237 25.46 -17.62 27.83
N PRO A 238 24.64 -18.56 28.37
CA PRO A 238 24.11 -19.68 27.59
C PRO A 238 23.04 -19.22 26.60
N ARG A 239 22.97 -19.85 25.43
CA ARG A 239 21.89 -19.65 24.47
C ARG A 239 20.78 -20.62 24.77
N TYR A 240 19.58 -20.10 25.04
CA TYR A 240 18.40 -20.90 25.39
C TYR A 240 17.79 -21.56 24.16
N SER A 241 17.29 -22.81 24.35
CA SER A 241 16.63 -23.60 23.32
C SER A 241 15.26 -24.12 23.80
N PHE A 242 14.37 -24.47 22.85
CA PHE A 242 13.07 -25.04 23.21
C PHE A 242 13.22 -26.47 23.75
N SER A 243 12.81 -26.70 25.00
CA SER A 243 12.65 -28.07 25.56
C SER A 243 11.32 -28.67 25.16
N ASP A 244 10.25 -27.88 25.14
CA ASP A 244 8.91 -28.31 24.71
C ASP A 244 8.15 -27.16 24.01
N ILE A 245 7.18 -27.56 23.17
CA ILE A 245 6.32 -26.63 22.42
C ILE A 245 4.88 -27.10 22.59
N VAL A 246 4.17 -26.41 23.44
CA VAL A 246 2.79 -26.68 23.81
C VAL A 246 1.86 -25.78 23.01
N ILE A 247 0.83 -26.37 22.41
CA ILE A 247 -0.26 -25.64 21.75
C ILE A 247 -1.52 -25.91 22.58
N ASP A 248 -2.07 -24.87 23.18
CA ASP A 248 -3.31 -24.92 23.92
C ASP A 248 -4.45 -24.44 23.01
N ALA A 249 -5.08 -25.39 22.34
CA ALA A 249 -6.12 -25.12 21.35
C ALA A 249 -7.07 -26.31 21.17
N ASP A 250 -8.28 -26.01 20.73
CA ASP A 250 -9.22 -27.04 20.28
C ASP A 250 -8.71 -27.77 19.03
N PRO A 251 -9.10 -29.04 18.82
CA PRO A 251 -8.72 -29.78 17.60
C PRO A 251 -9.21 -29.09 16.34
N THR A 252 -8.33 -29.01 15.33
CA THR A 252 -8.62 -28.39 14.03
C THR A 252 -8.90 -29.41 12.92
N GLU A 253 -9.57 -28.98 11.87
CA GLU A 253 -9.66 -29.68 10.57
C GLU A 253 -9.06 -28.79 9.45
N PRO A 254 -8.01 -29.23 8.73
CA PRO A 254 -7.35 -30.53 8.87
C PRO A 254 -6.62 -30.70 10.22
N PRO A 255 -6.44 -31.96 10.69
CA PRO A 255 -5.73 -32.22 11.92
C PRO A 255 -4.32 -31.62 11.93
N ASP A 256 -3.89 -31.17 13.10
CA ASP A 256 -2.57 -30.57 13.32
C ASP A 256 -2.31 -29.29 12.50
N LEU A 257 -3.34 -28.56 12.08
CA LEU A 257 -3.20 -27.35 11.25
C LEU A 257 -2.28 -26.33 11.94
N ILE A 258 -2.49 -26.05 13.22
CA ILE A 258 -1.67 -25.12 13.99
C ILE A 258 -0.23 -25.63 14.07
N ARG A 259 -0.05 -26.90 14.44
CA ARG A 259 1.30 -27.48 14.63
C ARG A 259 2.12 -27.51 13.33
N LYS A 260 1.48 -27.74 12.19
CA LYS A 260 2.14 -27.74 10.87
C LYS A 260 2.63 -26.37 10.46
N ASN A 261 1.90 -25.32 10.83
CA ASN A 261 2.23 -23.94 10.47
C ASN A 261 3.11 -23.25 11.53
N LEU A 262 3.12 -23.75 12.77
CA LEU A 262 4.05 -23.31 13.81
C LEU A 262 5.42 -23.98 13.60
N VAL A 263 6.25 -23.35 12.74
CA VAL A 263 7.54 -23.90 12.28
C VAL A 263 8.63 -23.74 13.36
N LEU A 264 8.34 -24.18 14.59
CA LEU A 264 9.29 -24.25 15.71
C LEU A 264 9.56 -25.72 16.05
N LYS A 265 10.79 -26.02 16.48
CA LYS A 265 11.19 -27.39 16.86
C LYS A 265 11.88 -27.39 18.21
N THR A 266 11.68 -28.46 18.96
CA THR A 266 12.44 -28.74 20.18
C THR A 266 13.94 -28.82 19.85
N GLY A 267 14.78 -28.17 20.64
CA GLY A 267 16.20 -28.02 20.43
C GLY A 267 16.61 -26.82 19.55
N ASP A 268 15.67 -26.16 18.86
CA ASP A 268 15.96 -24.90 18.18
C ASP A 268 16.20 -23.77 19.20
N PRO A 269 17.08 -22.80 18.91
CA PRO A 269 17.28 -21.63 19.78
C PRO A 269 16.02 -20.76 19.81
N ILE A 270 15.75 -20.14 20.96
CA ILE A 270 14.58 -19.29 21.19
C ILE A 270 14.87 -17.90 20.59
N VAL A 271 14.63 -17.75 19.30
CA VAL A 271 14.84 -16.49 18.55
C VAL A 271 13.51 -15.78 18.38
N ALA A 272 13.41 -14.53 18.85
CA ALA A 272 12.18 -13.76 18.86
C ALA A 272 11.53 -13.61 17.47
N ALA A 273 12.34 -13.31 16.45
CA ALA A 273 11.87 -13.17 15.05
C ALA A 273 11.30 -14.49 14.51
N ARG A 274 11.89 -15.64 14.85
CA ARG A 274 11.41 -16.98 14.44
C ARG A 274 10.10 -17.33 15.12
N VAL A 275 9.96 -17.00 16.41
CA VAL A 275 8.72 -17.19 17.16
C VAL A 275 7.60 -16.36 16.56
N GLN A 276 7.82 -15.05 16.37
CA GLN A 276 6.85 -14.15 15.75
C GLN A 276 6.45 -14.59 14.32
N GLY A 277 7.43 -14.99 13.51
CA GLY A 277 7.16 -15.51 12.17
C GLY A 277 6.35 -16.80 12.19
N ALA A 278 6.63 -17.71 13.13
CA ALA A 278 5.87 -18.95 13.28
C ALA A 278 4.41 -18.70 13.73
N GLU A 279 4.19 -17.78 14.66
CA GLU A 279 2.86 -17.33 15.07
C GLU A 279 2.11 -16.63 13.94
N ALA A 280 2.77 -15.77 13.17
CA ALA A 280 2.19 -15.13 12.00
C ALA A 280 1.74 -16.16 10.95
N ASN A 281 2.50 -17.23 10.74
CA ASN A 281 2.09 -18.32 9.84
C ASN A 281 0.81 -19.02 10.34
N VAL A 282 0.66 -19.23 11.64
CA VAL A 282 -0.57 -19.80 12.23
C VAL A 282 -1.74 -18.83 12.04
N ALA A 283 -1.52 -17.53 12.31
CA ALA A 283 -2.54 -16.48 12.15
C ALA A 283 -3.06 -16.36 10.70
N VAL A 284 -2.23 -16.64 9.72
CA VAL A 284 -2.62 -16.70 8.30
C VAL A 284 -3.29 -18.03 7.95
N ALA A 285 -2.73 -19.15 8.43
CA ALA A 285 -3.19 -20.48 8.05
C ALA A 285 -4.60 -20.82 8.58
N LEU A 286 -4.97 -20.35 9.75
CA LEU A 286 -6.28 -20.62 10.33
C LEU A 286 -7.43 -20.03 9.49
N PRO A 287 -7.44 -18.72 9.15
CA PRO A 287 -8.48 -18.16 8.29
C PRO A 287 -8.46 -18.72 6.85
N GLU A 288 -7.31 -19.13 6.32
CA GLU A 288 -7.23 -19.79 5.00
C GLU A 288 -7.85 -21.21 4.99
N ASN A 289 -8.07 -21.81 6.18
CA ASN A 289 -8.59 -23.17 6.30
C ASN A 289 -9.93 -23.26 7.05
N GLY A 290 -10.71 -22.19 7.02
CA GLY A 290 -12.06 -22.20 7.54
C GLY A 290 -12.25 -21.63 8.95
N TYR A 291 -11.26 -20.97 9.53
CA TYR A 291 -11.34 -20.41 10.88
C TYR A 291 -11.22 -18.87 10.86
N PRO A 292 -12.22 -18.13 10.35
CA PRO A 292 -12.16 -16.67 10.22
C PRO A 292 -12.09 -15.92 11.56
N PHE A 293 -12.50 -16.56 12.65
CA PHE A 293 -12.59 -15.97 13.98
C PHE A 293 -11.50 -16.47 14.91
N ALA A 294 -10.44 -17.04 14.35
CA ALA A 294 -9.32 -17.52 15.14
C ALA A 294 -8.53 -16.36 15.76
N GLU A 295 -8.24 -16.48 17.04
CA GLU A 295 -7.43 -15.53 17.80
C GLU A 295 -6.19 -16.22 18.37
N ILE A 296 -5.03 -15.65 18.11
CA ILE A 296 -3.76 -16.07 18.69
C ILE A 296 -3.61 -15.32 20.02
N GLY A 297 -3.64 -16.05 21.12
CA GLY A 297 -3.44 -15.48 22.44
C GLY A 297 -1.98 -15.09 22.71
N GLN A 298 -1.74 -14.48 23.85
CA GLN A 298 -0.39 -14.12 24.25
C GLN A 298 0.40 -15.39 24.59
N ARG A 299 1.53 -15.58 23.88
CA ARG A 299 2.47 -16.68 24.19
C ARG A 299 3.05 -16.55 25.58
N ASP A 300 3.42 -17.68 26.16
CA ASP A 300 4.24 -17.77 27.37
C ASP A 300 5.50 -18.58 27.05
N ILE A 301 6.65 -18.13 27.55
CA ILE A 301 7.93 -18.84 27.44
C ILE A 301 8.54 -18.92 28.84
N LEU A 302 8.42 -20.09 29.44
CA LEU A 302 9.01 -20.37 30.74
C LEU A 302 10.47 -20.82 30.55
N LEU A 303 11.40 -20.01 31.03
CA LEU A 303 12.84 -20.27 30.92
C LEU A 303 13.34 -20.95 32.19
N ASP A 304 14.14 -22.00 32.03
CA ASP A 304 14.85 -22.70 33.12
C ASP A 304 16.35 -22.32 33.06
N GLN A 305 16.82 -21.60 34.06
CA GLN A 305 18.19 -21.14 34.16
C GLN A 305 19.19 -22.26 34.47
N GLU A 306 18.76 -23.37 35.07
CA GLU A 306 19.65 -24.48 35.40
C GLU A 306 20.00 -25.29 34.14
N THR A 307 19.04 -25.44 33.23
CA THR A 307 19.23 -26.25 32.01
C THR A 307 19.56 -25.40 30.76
N GLY A 308 19.24 -24.10 30.78
CA GLY A 308 19.34 -23.23 29.61
C GLY A 308 18.27 -23.51 28.55
N ASP A 309 17.14 -24.07 28.99
CA ASP A 309 16.03 -24.44 28.12
C ASP A 309 14.78 -23.60 28.39
N GLY A 310 13.79 -23.66 27.49
CA GLY A 310 12.51 -22.99 27.64
C GLY A 310 11.34 -23.81 27.14
N VAL A 311 10.22 -23.75 27.86
CA VAL A 311 8.93 -24.29 27.43
C VAL A 311 8.12 -23.19 26.81
N TYR A 312 7.79 -23.35 25.53
CA TYR A 312 6.93 -22.42 24.79
C TYR A 312 5.48 -22.90 24.83
N THR A 313 4.56 -22.02 25.22
CA THR A 313 3.11 -22.29 25.21
C THR A 313 2.39 -21.25 24.38
N LEU A 314 1.61 -21.70 23.40
CA LEU A 314 0.79 -20.85 22.54
C LEU A 314 -0.69 -21.16 22.76
N PRO A 315 -1.45 -20.28 23.43
CA PRO A 315 -2.90 -20.39 23.47
C PRO A 315 -3.50 -19.90 22.14
N VAL A 316 -4.42 -20.69 21.56
CA VAL A 316 -5.12 -20.33 20.32
C VAL A 316 -6.60 -20.65 20.47
N THR A 317 -7.43 -19.63 20.37
CA THR A 317 -8.87 -19.80 20.27
C THR A 317 -9.22 -19.90 18.79
N THR A 318 -9.59 -21.09 18.32
CA THR A 318 -9.86 -21.32 16.89
C THR A 318 -11.17 -20.70 16.43
N GLY A 319 -12.13 -20.54 17.35
CA GLY A 319 -13.50 -20.23 16.98
C GLY A 319 -14.16 -21.35 16.16
N PRO A 320 -15.40 -21.15 15.67
CA PRO A 320 -16.08 -22.14 14.88
C PRO A 320 -15.48 -22.23 13.47
N ARG A 321 -15.36 -23.44 12.94
CA ARG A 321 -15.05 -23.66 11.54
C ARG A 321 -16.21 -23.19 10.69
N SER A 322 -15.96 -22.33 9.71
CA SER A 322 -17.02 -21.58 9.02
C SER A 322 -17.05 -21.86 7.52
N ARG A 323 -18.25 -21.70 6.95
CA ARG A 323 -18.51 -21.68 5.52
C ARG A 323 -19.01 -20.28 5.12
N PHE A 324 -18.78 -19.87 3.88
CA PHE A 324 -19.32 -18.62 3.38
C PHE A 324 -20.84 -18.58 3.50
N GLY A 325 -21.35 -17.57 4.19
CA GLY A 325 -22.77 -17.23 4.31
C GLY A 325 -23.23 -16.27 3.23
N GLU A 326 -24.23 -15.46 3.55
CA GLU A 326 -24.72 -14.41 2.66
C GLU A 326 -23.75 -13.22 2.63
N ILE A 327 -23.77 -12.48 1.52
CA ILE A 327 -23.09 -11.19 1.42
C ILE A 327 -24.08 -10.10 1.82
N GLN A 328 -23.67 -9.25 2.76
CA GLN A 328 -24.43 -8.08 3.20
C GLN A 328 -23.63 -6.81 2.94
N THR A 329 -24.34 -5.73 2.60
CA THR A 329 -23.74 -4.44 2.29
C THR A 329 -24.31 -3.35 3.19
N THR A 330 -23.45 -2.47 3.70
CA THR A 330 -23.83 -1.34 4.57
C THR A 330 -23.05 -0.08 4.20
N GLY A 331 -23.50 1.06 4.70
CA GLY A 331 -22.86 2.36 4.48
C GLY A 331 -23.42 3.14 3.28
N ASP A 332 -22.61 3.98 2.66
CA ASP A 332 -22.95 4.70 1.42
C ASP A 332 -22.67 3.79 0.22
N LEU A 333 -23.75 3.18 -0.28
CA LEU A 333 -23.65 2.07 -1.23
C LEU A 333 -23.36 2.54 -2.66
N ALA A 334 -22.19 2.16 -3.18
CA ALA A 334 -21.91 2.15 -4.63
C ALA A 334 -22.46 0.88 -5.30
N PHE A 335 -22.48 -0.25 -4.57
CA PHE A 335 -22.97 -1.56 -5.03
C PHE A 335 -23.94 -2.19 -4.02
N ASP A 336 -24.94 -2.86 -4.54
CA ASP A 336 -25.77 -3.79 -3.78
C ASP A 336 -25.09 -5.15 -3.56
N ALA A 337 -25.64 -5.98 -2.68
CA ALA A 337 -25.09 -7.30 -2.38
C ALA A 337 -25.07 -8.24 -3.59
N GLU A 338 -26.03 -8.10 -4.52
CA GLU A 338 -26.08 -8.91 -5.75
C GLU A 338 -24.86 -8.61 -6.63
N HIS A 339 -24.52 -7.34 -6.83
CA HIS A 339 -23.37 -6.96 -7.63
C HIS A 339 -22.03 -7.29 -6.95
N VAL A 340 -21.95 -7.13 -5.62
CA VAL A 340 -20.79 -7.60 -4.85
C VAL A 340 -20.59 -9.11 -5.05
N GLY A 341 -21.68 -9.88 -5.08
CA GLY A 341 -21.65 -11.32 -5.38
C GLY A 341 -21.10 -11.65 -6.77
N VAL A 342 -21.33 -10.79 -7.78
CA VAL A 342 -20.70 -10.95 -9.11
C VAL A 342 -19.17 -10.85 -9.04
N LEU A 343 -18.64 -10.05 -8.12
CA LEU A 343 -17.20 -9.86 -7.91
C LEU A 343 -16.56 -10.95 -7.05
N ALA A 344 -17.35 -11.62 -6.20
CA ALA A 344 -16.88 -12.72 -5.37
C ALA A 344 -16.44 -13.94 -6.22
N ARG A 345 -15.42 -14.67 -5.73
CA ARG A 345 -14.98 -15.93 -6.32
C ARG A 345 -15.35 -17.16 -5.48
N PHE A 346 -16.10 -16.93 -4.42
CA PHE A 346 -16.66 -17.96 -3.57
C PHE A 346 -18.19 -18.02 -3.74
N GLU A 347 -18.75 -19.17 -3.49
CA GLU A 347 -20.19 -19.39 -3.44
C GLU A 347 -20.64 -19.61 -1.98
N GLN A 348 -21.90 -19.30 -1.68
CA GLN A 348 -22.48 -19.61 -0.37
C GLN A 348 -22.42 -21.12 -0.09
N GLY A 349 -21.96 -21.49 1.08
CA GLY A 349 -21.78 -22.88 1.51
C GLY A 349 -20.40 -23.47 1.20
N GLU A 350 -19.53 -22.81 0.45
CA GLU A 350 -18.14 -23.21 0.33
C GLU A 350 -17.39 -22.98 1.64
N LEU A 351 -16.32 -23.74 1.88
CA LEU A 351 -15.49 -23.53 3.07
C LEU A 351 -14.86 -22.14 3.03
N TYR A 352 -14.88 -21.45 4.16
CA TYR A 352 -14.29 -20.13 4.26
C TYR A 352 -12.78 -20.16 3.97
N ASP A 353 -12.31 -19.18 3.18
CA ASP A 353 -10.92 -18.97 2.85
C ASP A 353 -10.66 -17.44 2.80
N SER A 354 -9.83 -16.94 3.70
CA SER A 354 -9.52 -15.51 3.81
C SER A 354 -8.92 -14.92 2.53
N ARG A 355 -8.22 -15.72 1.72
CA ARG A 355 -7.65 -15.28 0.43
C ARG A 355 -8.75 -14.87 -0.55
N MET A 356 -9.91 -15.53 -0.51
CA MET A 356 -11.05 -15.19 -1.36
C MET A 356 -11.75 -13.90 -0.90
N VAL A 357 -11.76 -13.65 0.41
CA VAL A 357 -12.26 -12.38 0.98
C VAL A 357 -11.33 -11.21 0.61
N ASP A 358 -10.02 -11.42 0.72
CA ASP A 358 -9.03 -10.41 0.32
C ASP A 358 -9.08 -10.13 -1.19
N ASP A 359 -9.26 -11.18 -2.01
CA ASP A 359 -9.46 -11.05 -3.46
C ASP A 359 -10.73 -10.25 -3.79
N LEU A 360 -11.83 -10.46 -3.05
CA LEU A 360 -13.06 -9.66 -3.20
C LEU A 360 -12.78 -8.19 -2.82
N ARG A 361 -12.12 -7.94 -1.72
CA ARG A 361 -11.73 -6.59 -1.30
C ARG A 361 -10.88 -5.89 -2.36
N GLN A 362 -9.88 -6.57 -2.89
CA GLN A 362 -9.03 -6.04 -3.97
C GLN A 362 -9.83 -5.76 -5.24
N ALA A 363 -10.79 -6.62 -5.59
CA ALA A 363 -11.65 -6.42 -6.75
C ALA A 363 -12.55 -5.19 -6.58
N LEU A 364 -13.12 -4.99 -5.39
CA LEU A 364 -13.91 -3.80 -5.06
C LEU A 364 -13.07 -2.52 -5.16
N VAL A 365 -11.89 -2.49 -4.54
CA VAL A 365 -10.94 -1.36 -4.62
C VAL A 365 -10.56 -1.05 -6.07
N ALA A 366 -10.35 -2.07 -6.90
CA ALA A 366 -9.97 -1.91 -8.31
C ALA A 366 -11.05 -1.23 -9.17
N THR A 367 -12.32 -1.22 -8.74
CA THR A 367 -13.38 -0.48 -9.44
C THR A 367 -13.19 1.02 -9.40
N GLY A 368 -12.48 1.54 -8.39
CA GLY A 368 -12.24 2.96 -8.15
C GLY A 368 -13.51 3.76 -7.84
N LEU A 369 -14.53 3.11 -7.27
CA LEU A 369 -15.83 3.72 -6.91
C LEU A 369 -15.97 3.98 -5.41
N PHE A 370 -14.98 3.59 -4.61
CA PHE A 370 -14.99 3.73 -3.16
C PHE A 370 -13.89 4.69 -2.67
N ASN A 371 -14.20 5.46 -1.65
CA ASN A 371 -13.20 6.11 -0.80
C ASN A 371 -12.59 5.06 0.12
N THR A 372 -13.47 4.31 0.80
CA THR A 372 -13.10 3.19 1.65
C THR A 372 -14.02 2.02 1.40
N VAL A 373 -13.50 0.81 1.49
CA VAL A 373 -14.26 -0.43 1.48
C VAL A 373 -13.60 -1.46 2.38
N SER A 374 -14.38 -2.04 3.29
CA SER A 374 -13.96 -3.15 4.12
C SER A 374 -14.79 -4.40 3.82
N VAL A 375 -14.18 -5.56 3.93
CA VAL A 375 -14.83 -6.86 3.72
C VAL A 375 -14.48 -7.74 4.91
N LEU A 376 -15.44 -8.00 5.78
CA LEU A 376 -15.22 -8.64 7.06
C LEU A 376 -16.17 -9.83 7.25
N PRO A 377 -15.69 -10.99 7.72
CA PRO A 377 -16.55 -12.06 8.15
C PRO A 377 -17.28 -11.70 9.47
N GLN A 378 -18.55 -12.03 9.55
CA GLN A 378 -19.34 -11.91 10.77
C GLN A 378 -19.88 -13.29 11.18
N GLN A 379 -19.72 -13.62 12.46
CA GLN A 379 -20.23 -14.85 13.02
C GLN A 379 -21.75 -14.78 13.12
N THR A 380 -22.43 -15.83 12.64
CA THR A 380 -23.89 -15.89 12.68
C THR A 380 -24.44 -16.83 13.75
N GLY A 381 -23.66 -17.84 14.15
CA GLY A 381 -24.13 -18.95 14.97
C GLY A 381 -25.07 -19.91 14.23
N GLU A 382 -25.30 -19.72 12.93
CA GLU A 382 -26.17 -20.59 12.13
C GLU A 382 -25.40 -21.81 11.62
N PRO A 383 -25.90 -23.03 11.85
CA PRO A 383 -25.21 -24.23 11.42
C PRO A 383 -25.22 -24.38 9.89
N ALA A 384 -24.02 -24.62 9.30
CA ALA A 384 -23.85 -24.86 7.88
C ALA A 384 -23.66 -26.35 7.50
N GLY A 385 -23.84 -27.25 8.48
CA GLY A 385 -23.63 -28.70 8.32
C GLY A 385 -22.19 -29.12 8.61
N GLU A 386 -21.97 -30.42 8.82
CA GLU A 386 -20.65 -31.03 9.06
C GLU A 386 -19.85 -30.36 10.20
N GLY A 387 -20.54 -29.86 11.26
CA GLY A 387 -19.88 -29.17 12.37
C GLY A 387 -19.36 -27.77 12.04
N THR A 388 -19.81 -27.18 10.94
CA THR A 388 -19.44 -25.82 10.52
C THR A 388 -20.59 -24.82 10.75
N GLU A 389 -20.27 -23.52 10.82
CA GLU A 389 -21.23 -22.42 10.90
C GLU A 389 -21.13 -21.53 9.66
N TYR A 390 -22.20 -20.79 9.36
CA TYR A 390 -22.12 -19.75 8.33
C TYR A 390 -21.44 -18.50 8.88
N ALA A 391 -20.50 -17.96 8.09
CA ALA A 391 -19.94 -16.63 8.29
C ALA A 391 -20.51 -15.68 7.23
N THR A 392 -21.33 -14.73 7.64
CA THR A 392 -21.81 -13.66 6.74
C THR A 392 -20.65 -12.76 6.35
N ILE A 393 -20.57 -12.40 5.08
CA ILE A 393 -19.54 -11.48 4.59
C ILE A 393 -20.15 -10.07 4.55
N LEU A 394 -19.78 -9.25 5.52
CA LEU A 394 -20.20 -7.85 5.58
C LEU A 394 -19.25 -6.99 4.74
N VAL A 395 -19.83 -6.24 3.81
CA VAL A 395 -19.11 -5.27 2.98
C VAL A 395 -19.57 -3.86 3.37
N GLU A 396 -18.72 -3.16 4.10
CA GLU A 396 -18.96 -1.76 4.45
C GLU A 396 -18.40 -0.87 3.35
N GLN A 397 -19.20 0.04 2.86
CA GLN A 397 -18.89 0.86 1.70
C GLN A 397 -19.00 2.35 2.04
N GLU A 398 -18.05 3.12 1.55
CA GLU A 398 -18.12 4.57 1.46
C GLU A 398 -17.87 4.96 -0.01
N ALA A 399 -18.92 5.38 -0.70
CA ALA A 399 -18.82 5.72 -2.11
C ALA A 399 -17.89 6.91 -2.35
N GLY A 400 -17.01 6.77 -3.32
CA GLY A 400 -16.07 7.81 -3.75
C GLY A 400 -16.61 8.65 -4.91
N PRO A 401 -15.91 9.74 -5.28
CA PRO A 401 -16.31 10.60 -6.39
C PRO A 401 -16.25 9.83 -7.71
N PRO A 402 -17.41 9.68 -8.42
CA PRO A 402 -17.45 8.84 -9.61
C PRO A 402 -16.90 9.52 -10.86
N ARG A 403 -16.52 10.80 -10.80
CA ARG A 403 -16.12 11.61 -11.96
C ARG A 403 -14.62 11.79 -12.02
N THR A 404 -14.08 11.75 -13.24
CA THR A 404 -12.67 12.05 -13.51
C THR A 404 -12.57 12.91 -14.75
N LEU A 405 -11.76 13.96 -14.66
CA LEU A 405 -11.28 14.74 -15.81
C LEU A 405 -9.81 14.40 -16.01
N ALA A 406 -9.42 14.13 -17.24
CA ALA A 406 -8.03 13.94 -17.59
C ALA A 406 -7.71 14.72 -18.86
N GLY A 407 -6.51 15.29 -18.92
CA GLY A 407 -6.00 15.99 -20.06
C GLY A 407 -4.53 15.70 -20.27
N SER A 408 -4.11 15.69 -21.53
CA SER A 408 -2.71 15.58 -21.91
C SER A 408 -2.40 16.48 -23.09
N ALA A 409 -1.19 17.04 -23.12
CA ALA A 409 -0.66 17.79 -24.23
C ALA A 409 0.76 17.32 -24.51
N GLY A 410 1.11 17.17 -25.78
CA GLY A 410 2.42 16.69 -26.20
C GLY A 410 2.79 17.18 -27.59
N PHE A 411 4.10 17.16 -27.86
CA PHE A 411 4.67 17.44 -29.18
C PHE A 411 5.67 16.35 -29.53
N GLY A 412 5.54 15.83 -30.76
CA GLY A 412 6.46 14.84 -31.31
C GLY A 412 6.95 15.26 -32.68
N THR A 413 8.24 15.11 -32.99
CA THR A 413 8.85 15.53 -34.25
C THR A 413 8.24 14.90 -35.50
N GLY A 414 7.65 13.69 -35.35
CA GLY A 414 6.96 13.00 -36.46
C GLY A 414 5.44 13.14 -36.45
N GLN A 415 4.83 13.57 -35.33
CA GLN A 415 3.38 13.62 -35.16
C GLN A 415 2.82 15.04 -34.99
N GLY A 416 3.70 16.04 -34.79
CA GLY A 416 3.29 17.39 -34.45
C GLY A 416 2.76 17.51 -33.03
N PHE A 417 1.90 18.48 -32.78
CA PHE A 417 1.25 18.64 -31.48
C PHE A 417 -0.01 17.74 -31.34
N ARG A 418 -0.34 17.38 -30.12
CA ARG A 418 -1.55 16.62 -29.75
C ARG A 418 -2.03 17.10 -28.39
N VAL A 419 -3.28 17.49 -28.31
CA VAL A 419 -3.99 17.77 -27.06
C VAL A 419 -5.17 16.82 -26.97
N GLU A 420 -5.34 16.19 -25.84
CA GLU A 420 -6.42 15.23 -25.59
C GLU A 420 -7.07 15.55 -24.24
N GLY A 421 -8.40 15.54 -24.21
CA GLY A 421 -9.18 15.66 -23.00
C GLY A 421 -10.18 14.52 -22.89
N SER A 422 -10.42 14.05 -21.67
CA SER A 422 -11.48 13.09 -21.40
C SER A 422 -12.24 13.41 -20.12
N TRP A 423 -13.53 13.14 -20.15
CA TRP A 423 -14.40 13.15 -19.01
C TRP A 423 -14.99 11.76 -18.82
N THR A 424 -14.89 11.24 -17.60
CA THR A 424 -15.40 9.91 -17.25
C THR A 424 -16.31 10.01 -16.06
N HIS A 425 -17.52 9.43 -16.15
CA HIS A 425 -18.36 9.13 -15.00
C HIS A 425 -18.40 7.60 -14.86
N ARG A 426 -17.77 7.06 -13.79
CA ARG A 426 -17.54 5.63 -13.64
C ARG A 426 -18.78 4.79 -13.34
N ASN A 427 -19.82 5.40 -12.75
CA ASN A 427 -21.06 4.72 -12.35
C ASN A 427 -22.29 5.57 -12.70
N LEU A 428 -22.37 6.07 -13.95
CA LEU A 428 -23.53 6.84 -14.40
C LEU A 428 -24.77 5.95 -14.54
N PHE A 429 -24.57 4.71 -14.89
CA PHE A 429 -25.61 3.67 -15.03
C PHE A 429 -25.26 2.49 -14.10
N PRO A 430 -25.64 2.57 -12.81
CA PRO A 430 -25.30 1.52 -11.82
C PRO A 430 -25.81 0.13 -12.25
N PRO A 431 -25.11 -0.94 -11.85
CA PRO A 431 -23.75 -0.95 -11.30
C PRO A 431 -22.68 -0.86 -12.41
N GLU A 432 -21.58 -0.14 -12.14
CA GLU A 432 -20.37 -0.02 -12.98
C GLU A 432 -20.59 0.41 -14.45
N GLY A 433 -21.75 0.98 -14.75
CA GLY A 433 -22.02 1.56 -16.08
C GLY A 433 -21.36 2.93 -16.21
N ALA A 434 -20.17 2.97 -16.80
CA ALA A 434 -19.41 4.18 -17.05
C ALA A 434 -19.78 4.83 -18.37
N LEU A 435 -19.78 6.17 -18.39
CA LEU A 435 -19.84 6.97 -19.60
C LEU A 435 -18.53 7.76 -19.72
N ILE A 436 -17.87 7.62 -20.87
CA ILE A 436 -16.58 8.24 -21.15
C ILE A 436 -16.72 9.10 -22.40
N GLY A 437 -16.55 10.41 -22.25
CA GLY A 437 -16.39 11.35 -23.36
C GLY A 437 -14.90 11.65 -23.57
N ARG A 438 -14.43 11.60 -24.82
CA ARG A 438 -13.04 11.88 -25.21
C ARG A 438 -13.02 12.83 -26.39
N GLY A 439 -12.11 13.80 -26.37
CA GLY A 439 -11.81 14.66 -27.49
C GLY A 439 -10.30 14.74 -27.74
N VAL A 440 -9.90 14.78 -29.00
CA VAL A 440 -8.52 14.94 -29.41
C VAL A 440 -8.41 16.02 -30.47
N VAL A 441 -7.41 16.88 -30.34
CA VAL A 441 -7.04 17.92 -31.32
C VAL A 441 -5.52 17.88 -31.51
N GLY A 442 -5.10 17.60 -32.73
CA GLY A 442 -3.67 17.50 -33.03
C GLY A 442 -3.42 17.74 -34.52
N THR A 443 -2.16 17.71 -34.91
CA THR A 443 -1.73 17.91 -36.29
C THR A 443 -2.20 16.79 -37.22
N GLN A 444 -2.13 15.55 -36.73
CA GLN A 444 -2.46 14.35 -37.51
C GLN A 444 -3.83 13.76 -37.20
N GLU A 445 -4.39 14.05 -36.02
CA GLU A 445 -5.65 13.46 -35.59
C GLU A 445 -6.52 14.49 -34.87
N GLN A 446 -7.78 14.55 -35.24
CA GLN A 446 -8.80 15.39 -34.59
C GLN A 446 -10.10 14.61 -34.50
N GLY A 447 -10.78 14.72 -33.37
CA GLY A 447 -12.06 14.02 -33.24
C GLY A 447 -12.60 13.95 -31.85
N ALA A 448 -13.73 13.28 -31.73
CA ALA A 448 -14.40 13.05 -30.48
C ALA A 448 -15.07 11.68 -30.47
N GLY A 449 -15.25 11.13 -29.27
CA GLY A 449 -15.91 9.86 -29.07
C GLY A 449 -16.61 9.78 -27.72
N VAL A 450 -17.62 8.93 -27.68
CA VAL A 450 -18.34 8.57 -26.47
C VAL A 450 -18.33 7.06 -26.34
N THR A 451 -18.00 6.59 -25.14
CA THR A 451 -18.00 5.16 -24.81
C THR A 451 -18.87 4.92 -23.59
N PHE A 452 -19.86 4.04 -23.74
CA PHE A 452 -20.49 3.37 -22.62
C PHE A 452 -19.73 2.08 -22.33
N ARG A 453 -19.34 1.87 -21.07
CA ARG A 453 -18.63 0.67 -20.61
C ARG A 453 -19.27 0.16 -19.34
N ARG A 454 -19.65 -1.11 -19.30
CA ARG A 454 -20.05 -1.81 -18.09
C ARG A 454 -19.01 -2.86 -17.77
N SER A 455 -18.25 -2.65 -16.69
CA SER A 455 -17.34 -3.65 -16.15
C SER A 455 -18.13 -4.71 -15.41
N ASN A 456 -17.53 -5.86 -15.19
CA ASN A 456 -18.13 -7.00 -14.47
C ASN A 456 -19.57 -7.34 -14.90
N ALA A 457 -19.83 -7.25 -16.21
CA ALA A 457 -21.17 -7.37 -16.79
C ALA A 457 -21.76 -8.79 -16.63
N GLY A 458 -22.41 -9.06 -15.49
CA GLY A 458 -23.01 -10.34 -15.09
C GLY A 458 -21.98 -11.46 -14.82
N GLN A 459 -20.71 -11.18 -14.91
CA GLN A 459 -19.59 -12.03 -14.55
C GLN A 459 -18.38 -11.16 -14.27
N ARG A 460 -17.61 -11.48 -13.25
CA ARG A 460 -16.36 -10.78 -12.91
C ARG A 460 -15.42 -10.71 -14.11
N ASP A 461 -14.82 -9.53 -14.31
CA ASP A 461 -13.85 -9.22 -15.38
C ASP A 461 -14.40 -9.30 -16.82
N ARG A 462 -15.71 -9.52 -16.99
CA ARG A 462 -16.35 -9.41 -18.30
C ARG A 462 -16.81 -7.98 -18.53
N THR A 463 -16.31 -7.35 -19.58
CA THR A 463 -16.65 -5.98 -19.94
C THR A 463 -17.57 -5.95 -21.16
N PHE A 464 -18.67 -5.23 -21.06
CA PHE A 464 -19.49 -4.84 -22.21
C PHE A 464 -19.22 -3.38 -22.54
N GLN A 465 -18.92 -3.08 -23.82
CA GLN A 465 -18.59 -1.71 -24.24
C GLN A 465 -19.30 -1.38 -25.56
N VAL A 466 -19.84 -0.17 -25.63
CA VAL A 466 -20.36 0.45 -26.86
C VAL A 466 -19.63 1.75 -27.09
N THR A 467 -19.03 1.93 -28.25
CA THR A 467 -18.26 3.12 -28.60
C THR A 467 -18.79 3.74 -29.88
N ALA A 468 -19.04 5.04 -29.85
CA ALA A 468 -19.33 5.87 -31.02
C ALA A 468 -18.27 6.95 -31.11
N GLU A 469 -17.58 7.05 -32.25
CA GLU A 469 -16.51 8.01 -32.46
C GLU A 469 -16.54 8.62 -33.88
N ALA A 470 -16.07 9.85 -33.99
CA ALA A 470 -15.83 10.54 -35.25
C ALA A 470 -14.44 11.12 -35.24
N LEU A 471 -13.62 10.73 -36.20
CA LEU A 471 -12.21 11.07 -36.30
C LEU A 471 -11.87 11.62 -37.67
N HIS A 472 -11.06 12.67 -37.72
CA HIS A 472 -10.32 13.10 -38.89
C HIS A 472 -8.85 12.74 -38.68
N SER A 473 -8.31 11.94 -39.57
CA SER A 473 -6.92 11.49 -39.56
C SER A 473 -6.20 11.99 -40.79
N ASN A 474 -5.04 12.63 -40.63
CA ASN A 474 -4.21 13.14 -41.70
C ASN A 474 -2.78 12.61 -41.52
N TYR A 475 -2.54 11.43 -42.11
CA TYR A 475 -1.25 10.76 -42.11
C TYR A 475 -0.59 10.88 -43.50
N ASP A 476 0.72 10.71 -43.56
CA ASP A 476 1.46 10.72 -44.85
C ASP A 476 0.92 9.69 -45.85
N ALA A 477 0.35 8.60 -45.37
CA ALA A 477 -0.17 7.50 -46.19
C ALA A 477 -1.59 7.75 -46.70
N TYR A 478 -2.43 8.47 -45.94
CA TYR A 478 -3.83 8.76 -46.29
C TYR A 478 -4.45 9.83 -45.39
N GLU A 479 -5.46 10.51 -45.91
CA GLU A 479 -6.36 11.35 -45.14
C GLU A 479 -7.73 10.68 -45.05
N ALA A 480 -8.34 10.68 -43.84
CA ALA A 480 -9.62 10.02 -43.62
C ALA A 480 -10.53 10.79 -42.67
N PHE A 481 -11.83 10.84 -43.02
CA PHE A 481 -12.92 11.20 -42.10
C PHE A 481 -13.70 9.93 -41.77
N THR A 482 -13.60 9.46 -40.52
CA THR A 482 -14.14 8.17 -40.11
C THR A 482 -15.15 8.33 -39.00
N GLY A 483 -16.36 7.79 -39.18
CA GLY A 483 -17.32 7.54 -38.11
C GLY A 483 -17.35 6.04 -37.80
N ARG A 484 -17.26 5.70 -36.53
CA ARG A 484 -17.28 4.31 -36.08
C ARG A 484 -18.31 4.12 -34.97
N LEU A 485 -19.10 3.04 -35.06
CA LEU A 485 -19.93 2.52 -34.01
C LEU A 485 -19.54 1.06 -33.77
N SER A 486 -19.22 0.71 -32.53
CA SER A 486 -18.87 -0.67 -32.18
C SER A 486 -19.50 -1.09 -30.86
N ALA A 487 -19.82 -2.38 -30.75
CA ALA A 487 -20.25 -3.01 -29.52
C ALA A 487 -19.39 -4.27 -29.30
N LEU A 488 -18.78 -4.38 -28.12
CA LEU A 488 -17.81 -5.41 -27.79
C LEU A 488 -18.10 -6.01 -26.42
N ILE A 489 -17.96 -7.32 -26.30
CA ILE A 489 -17.84 -8.05 -25.04
C ILE A 489 -16.43 -8.58 -24.94
N SER A 490 -15.75 -8.33 -23.86
CA SER A 490 -14.40 -8.84 -23.63
C SER A 490 -14.23 -9.44 -22.24
N TYR A 491 -13.28 -10.36 -22.12
CA TYR A 491 -12.84 -11.00 -20.90
C TYR A 491 -11.32 -11.03 -20.94
N ASP A 492 -10.70 -10.06 -20.26
CA ASP A 492 -9.27 -9.80 -20.32
C ASP A 492 -8.61 -10.00 -18.96
N SER A 493 -7.29 -10.17 -18.95
CA SER A 493 -6.49 -10.15 -17.72
C SER A 493 -6.56 -8.77 -17.06
N THR A 494 -6.59 -8.76 -15.74
CA THR A 494 -6.52 -7.54 -14.91
C THR A 494 -5.20 -7.52 -14.15
N ASN A 495 -4.84 -6.38 -13.57
CA ASN A 495 -3.60 -6.26 -12.78
C ASN A 495 -3.58 -7.19 -11.56
N ILE A 496 -4.75 -7.55 -11.03
CA ILE A 496 -4.89 -8.45 -9.88
C ILE A 496 -5.06 -9.91 -10.28
N TRP A 497 -5.35 -10.18 -11.58
CA TRP A 497 -5.53 -11.55 -12.04
C TRP A 497 -5.12 -11.75 -13.50
N GLN A 498 -4.00 -12.40 -13.71
CA GLN A 498 -3.58 -12.87 -15.02
C GLN A 498 -4.37 -14.12 -15.41
N LYS A 499 -5.08 -14.05 -16.54
CA LYS A 499 -5.90 -15.15 -17.04
C LYS A 499 -5.16 -15.95 -18.10
N PRO A 500 -5.19 -17.28 -18.00
CA PRO A 500 -4.57 -18.13 -19.00
C PRO A 500 -5.28 -18.08 -20.36
N PHE A 501 -6.56 -17.67 -20.38
CA PHE A 501 -7.35 -17.51 -21.59
C PHE A 501 -8.14 -16.21 -21.54
N THR A 502 -8.08 -15.44 -22.63
CA THR A 502 -8.81 -14.18 -22.82
C THR A 502 -9.59 -14.24 -24.13
N TYR A 503 -10.70 -13.51 -24.19
CA TYR A 503 -11.48 -13.40 -25.40
C TYR A 503 -12.13 -12.03 -25.55
N ALA A 504 -12.42 -11.65 -26.81
CA ALA A 504 -13.32 -10.56 -27.12
C ALA A 504 -14.11 -10.89 -28.39
N TYR A 505 -15.36 -10.49 -28.41
CA TYR A 505 -16.20 -10.60 -29.59
C TYR A 505 -17.19 -9.44 -29.67
N GLY A 506 -17.55 -9.06 -30.89
CA GLY A 506 -18.42 -7.91 -31.08
C GLY A 506 -18.75 -7.64 -32.54
N VAL A 507 -19.33 -6.47 -32.72
CA VAL A 507 -19.74 -5.95 -34.03
C VAL A 507 -19.21 -4.53 -34.22
N GLN A 508 -18.96 -4.15 -35.46
CA GLN A 508 -18.56 -2.78 -35.81
C GLN A 508 -19.23 -2.32 -37.11
N LEU A 509 -19.53 -1.05 -37.15
CA LEU A 509 -19.97 -0.31 -38.34
C LEU A 509 -19.04 0.88 -38.52
N ILE A 510 -18.51 1.04 -39.71
CA ILE A 510 -17.56 2.10 -40.06
C ILE A 510 -18.06 2.79 -41.32
N GLY A 511 -18.23 4.10 -41.25
CA GLY A 511 -18.38 4.94 -42.43
C GLY A 511 -17.13 5.79 -42.55
N THR A 512 -16.39 5.67 -43.63
CA THR A 512 -15.15 6.42 -43.80
C THR A 512 -15.05 7.00 -45.20
N ASN A 513 -14.57 8.25 -45.29
CA ASN A 513 -14.21 8.93 -46.53
C ASN A 513 -12.70 9.14 -46.51
N GLU A 514 -12.00 8.39 -47.36
CA GLU A 514 -10.55 8.29 -47.34
C GLU A 514 -9.94 8.77 -48.68
N GLN A 515 -8.84 9.45 -48.58
CA GLN A 515 -8.04 9.90 -49.71
C GLN A 515 -6.66 9.25 -49.63
N ASP A 516 -6.28 8.49 -50.65
CA ASP A 516 -4.95 7.90 -50.82
C ASP A 516 -4.44 8.08 -52.25
N TYR A 517 -3.17 7.76 -52.46
CA TYR A 517 -2.58 7.83 -53.79
C TYR A 517 -2.99 6.63 -54.64
N ASP A 518 -3.69 6.86 -55.73
CA ASP A 518 -4.04 5.85 -56.73
C ASP A 518 -2.93 5.72 -57.77
N PHE A 519 -2.24 4.60 -57.73
CA PHE A 519 -1.13 4.35 -58.67
C PHE A 519 -1.57 4.15 -60.12
N ALA A 520 -2.82 3.81 -60.38
CA ALA A 520 -3.35 3.67 -61.72
C ALA A 520 -3.70 5.00 -62.34
N LEU A 521 -4.25 5.90 -61.54
CA LEU A 521 -4.58 7.28 -61.94
C LEU A 521 -3.39 8.24 -61.82
N GLN A 522 -2.34 7.84 -61.12
CA GLN A 522 -1.18 8.67 -60.75
C GLN A 522 -1.57 9.99 -60.04
N ASP A 523 -2.67 9.94 -59.28
CA ASP A 523 -3.23 11.10 -58.55
C ASP A 523 -3.88 10.66 -57.24
N LEU A 524 -4.21 11.65 -56.39
CA LEU A 524 -4.95 11.43 -55.16
C LEU A 524 -6.42 11.10 -55.47
N SER A 525 -6.89 9.98 -55.00
CA SER A 525 -8.28 9.55 -55.12
C SER A 525 -9.00 9.52 -53.81
N ARG A 526 -10.18 10.13 -53.73
CA ARG A 526 -11.03 10.15 -52.54
C ARG A 526 -12.23 9.21 -52.72
N ARG A 527 -12.41 8.31 -51.78
CA ARG A 527 -13.44 7.27 -51.84
C ARG A 527 -14.16 7.14 -50.51
N THR A 528 -15.45 6.78 -50.60
CA THR A 528 -16.26 6.54 -49.41
C THR A 528 -16.56 5.07 -49.25
N PHE A 529 -16.36 4.55 -48.06
CA PHE A 529 -16.58 3.17 -47.70
C PHE A 529 -17.58 3.09 -46.54
N PHE A 530 -18.52 2.14 -46.61
CA PHE A 530 -19.35 1.72 -45.50
C PHE A 530 -19.01 0.26 -45.20
N ILE A 531 -18.45 0.01 -44.01
CA ILE A 531 -17.93 -1.30 -43.62
C ILE A 531 -18.73 -1.79 -42.41
N GLY A 532 -19.30 -2.98 -42.52
CA GLY A 532 -19.92 -3.70 -41.42
C GLY A 532 -19.11 -4.97 -41.15
N GLY A 533 -18.87 -5.26 -39.88
CA GLY A 533 -18.06 -6.44 -39.56
C GLY A 533 -18.28 -6.99 -38.16
N LEU A 534 -17.84 -8.24 -38.01
CA LEU A 534 -17.71 -8.89 -36.71
C LEU A 534 -16.27 -8.78 -36.22
N ILE A 535 -16.09 -8.78 -34.91
CA ILE A 535 -14.79 -8.82 -34.25
C ILE A 535 -14.73 -10.10 -33.42
N GLY A 536 -13.71 -10.91 -33.62
CA GLY A 536 -13.41 -12.07 -32.80
C GLY A 536 -11.94 -12.05 -32.37
N GLN A 537 -11.67 -12.18 -31.08
CA GLN A 537 -10.33 -12.30 -30.53
C GLN A 537 -10.29 -13.45 -29.53
N ALA A 538 -9.21 -14.21 -29.55
CA ALA A 538 -8.89 -15.22 -28.54
C ALA A 538 -7.40 -15.11 -28.19
N GLY A 539 -7.09 -15.14 -26.91
CA GLY A 539 -5.74 -15.06 -26.39
C GLY A 539 -5.43 -16.20 -25.42
N ILE A 540 -4.21 -16.71 -25.49
CA ILE A 540 -3.64 -17.64 -24.51
C ILE A 540 -2.41 -16.97 -23.94
N ASP A 541 -2.38 -16.85 -22.63
CA ASP A 541 -1.26 -16.29 -21.88
C ASP A 541 -0.75 -17.33 -20.88
N ARG A 542 0.51 -17.71 -21.04
CA ARG A 542 1.24 -18.67 -20.21
C ARG A 542 2.56 -18.06 -19.73
N THR A 543 2.61 -16.75 -19.64
CA THR A 543 3.74 -16.06 -19.04
C THR A 543 3.65 -16.11 -17.52
N ASN A 544 4.80 -16.02 -16.85
CA ASN A 544 4.89 -16.01 -15.39
C ASN A 544 4.44 -14.67 -14.76
N SER A 545 4.42 -13.59 -15.54
CA SER A 545 3.97 -12.26 -15.11
C SER A 545 3.26 -11.52 -16.24
N LEU A 546 2.21 -10.77 -15.91
CA LEU A 546 1.46 -9.95 -16.87
C LEU A 546 2.27 -8.73 -17.32
N LEU A 547 3.03 -8.11 -16.39
CA LEU A 547 3.71 -6.83 -16.60
C LEU A 547 5.21 -7.01 -16.85
N ASP A 548 5.82 -8.00 -16.20
CA ASP A 548 7.26 -8.29 -16.30
C ASP A 548 7.46 -9.78 -16.56
N ALA A 549 7.21 -10.18 -17.81
CA ALA A 549 7.32 -11.57 -18.21
C ALA A 549 8.79 -11.94 -18.47
N THR A 550 9.30 -12.89 -17.72
CA THR A 550 10.63 -13.47 -17.89
C THR A 550 10.61 -14.87 -18.47
N GLU A 551 9.48 -15.58 -18.37
CA GLU A 551 9.28 -16.93 -18.88
C GLU A 551 7.90 -17.11 -19.49
N GLY A 552 7.79 -18.05 -20.43
CA GLY A 552 6.53 -18.46 -21.01
C GLY A 552 6.23 -17.80 -22.35
N PHE A 553 4.97 -17.85 -22.75
CA PHE A 553 4.53 -17.32 -24.05
C PHE A 553 3.11 -16.76 -23.98
N LYS A 554 2.82 -15.82 -24.90
CA LYS A 554 1.50 -15.25 -25.13
C LYS A 554 1.17 -15.30 -26.62
N ILE A 555 -0.01 -15.78 -26.98
CA ILE A 555 -0.50 -15.84 -28.36
C ILE A 555 -1.88 -15.20 -28.39
N THR A 556 -2.09 -14.26 -29.32
CA THR A 556 -3.39 -13.62 -29.57
C THR A 556 -3.76 -13.76 -31.03
N ALA A 557 -4.91 -14.38 -31.32
CA ALA A 557 -5.50 -14.46 -32.62
C ALA A 557 -6.69 -13.51 -32.74
N ILE A 558 -6.74 -12.74 -33.81
CA ILE A 558 -7.84 -11.81 -34.13
C ILE A 558 -8.37 -12.18 -35.50
N ILE A 559 -9.70 -12.28 -35.63
CA ILE A 559 -10.39 -12.52 -36.89
C ILE A 559 -11.54 -11.50 -37.00
N GLU A 560 -11.58 -10.82 -38.16
CA GLU A 560 -12.56 -9.78 -38.44
C GLU A 560 -13.19 -10.07 -39.83
N PRO A 561 -14.28 -10.84 -39.88
CA PRO A 561 -15.11 -10.94 -41.10
C PRO A 561 -15.82 -9.62 -41.31
N GLU A 562 -15.60 -8.99 -42.45
CA GLU A 562 -16.11 -7.66 -42.80
C GLU A 562 -16.77 -7.67 -44.17
N GLY A 563 -17.68 -6.76 -44.40
CA GLY A 563 -18.20 -6.48 -45.73
C GLY A 563 -18.12 -4.99 -46.03
N SER A 564 -17.54 -4.64 -47.15
CA SER A 564 -17.46 -3.24 -47.62
C SER A 564 -18.56 -2.98 -48.66
N LEU A 565 -19.21 -1.82 -48.49
CA LEU A 565 -20.12 -1.25 -49.48
C LEU A 565 -19.45 0.01 -50.04
N GLN A 566 -19.08 -0.06 -51.32
CA GLN A 566 -18.57 1.10 -52.10
C GLN A 566 -19.32 1.10 -53.46
N ASP A 567 -18.95 0.25 -54.40
CA ASP A 567 -19.58 0.09 -55.70
C ASP A 567 -20.42 -1.21 -55.76
N GLY A 568 -20.63 -1.87 -54.65
CA GLY A 568 -21.30 -3.15 -54.42
C GLY A 568 -20.89 -3.72 -53.05
N PHE A 569 -21.49 -4.85 -52.68
CA PHE A 569 -21.14 -5.52 -51.42
C PHE A 569 -19.97 -6.50 -51.65
N THR A 570 -18.83 -6.24 -51.02
CA THR A 570 -17.65 -7.10 -51.11
C THR A 570 -17.32 -7.66 -49.74
N PRO A 571 -17.57 -8.93 -49.47
CA PRO A 571 -17.20 -9.60 -48.23
C PRO A 571 -15.71 -9.94 -48.19
N TYR A 572 -15.06 -9.77 -47.04
CA TYR A 572 -13.66 -10.13 -46.84
C TYR A 572 -13.39 -10.51 -45.41
N VAL A 573 -12.24 -11.12 -45.16
CA VAL A 573 -11.80 -11.49 -43.82
C VAL A 573 -10.41 -10.94 -43.58
N ARG A 574 -10.25 -10.22 -42.45
CA ARG A 574 -8.97 -9.85 -41.91
C ARG A 574 -8.61 -10.77 -40.76
N ALA A 575 -7.42 -11.32 -40.77
CA ALA A 575 -6.94 -12.16 -39.68
C ALA A 575 -5.52 -11.75 -39.27
N ARG A 576 -5.25 -11.78 -38.00
CA ARG A 576 -3.94 -11.47 -37.42
C ARG A 576 -3.62 -12.44 -36.29
N LEU A 577 -2.39 -12.93 -36.28
CA LEU A 577 -1.80 -13.68 -35.17
C LEU A 577 -0.62 -12.90 -34.63
N ASP A 578 -0.60 -12.72 -33.33
CA ASP A 578 0.48 -12.06 -32.59
C ASP A 578 0.97 -13.03 -31.53
N GLY A 579 2.24 -13.38 -31.53
CA GLY A 579 2.86 -14.28 -30.57
C GLY A 579 4.12 -13.67 -29.98
N SER A 580 4.27 -13.73 -28.67
CA SER A 580 5.49 -13.39 -27.97
C SER A 580 5.91 -14.54 -27.06
N ALA A 581 7.21 -14.71 -26.86
CA ALA A 581 7.79 -15.71 -25.97
C ALA A 581 8.97 -15.12 -25.22
N TYR A 582 9.14 -15.59 -23.99
CA TYR A 582 10.16 -15.13 -23.06
C TYR A 582 10.92 -16.32 -22.49
N PHE A 583 12.21 -16.17 -22.35
CA PHE A 583 13.08 -17.20 -21.80
C PHE A 583 14.25 -16.55 -21.06
N SER A 584 14.44 -16.90 -19.79
CA SER A 584 15.55 -16.40 -18.97
C SER A 584 16.59 -17.52 -18.77
N PRO A 585 17.71 -17.47 -19.49
CA PRO A 585 18.80 -18.43 -19.27
C PRO A 585 19.51 -18.22 -17.94
N THR A 586 19.41 -17.04 -17.35
CA THR A 586 19.89 -16.66 -16.00
C THR A 586 18.97 -15.61 -15.43
N ASP A 587 19.00 -15.40 -14.12
CA ASP A 587 18.19 -14.38 -13.44
C ASP A 587 18.48 -12.94 -13.94
N ALA A 588 19.69 -12.71 -14.50
CA ALA A 588 20.11 -11.40 -14.99
C ALA A 588 19.77 -11.14 -16.47
N ILE A 589 19.36 -12.16 -17.25
CA ILE A 589 19.17 -12.03 -18.70
C ILE A 589 17.86 -12.66 -19.11
N THR A 590 16.95 -11.87 -19.72
CA THR A 590 15.73 -12.35 -20.35
C THR A 590 15.79 -12.15 -21.87
N LEU A 591 15.58 -13.21 -22.63
CA LEU A 591 15.45 -13.18 -24.07
C LEU A 591 13.96 -13.10 -24.43
N ALA A 592 13.56 -12.09 -25.21
CA ALA A 592 12.21 -11.91 -25.68
C ALA A 592 12.14 -11.97 -27.22
N GLY A 593 11.18 -12.69 -27.74
CA GLY A 593 10.89 -12.76 -29.18
C GLY A 593 9.43 -12.48 -29.46
N ARG A 594 9.15 -11.74 -30.56
CA ARG A 594 7.78 -11.48 -31.01
C ARG A 594 7.63 -11.73 -32.50
N VAL A 595 6.52 -12.37 -32.88
CA VAL A 595 6.13 -12.60 -34.27
C VAL A 595 4.71 -12.12 -34.46
N ARG A 596 4.49 -11.35 -35.52
CA ARG A 596 3.17 -10.90 -35.95
C ARG A 596 2.95 -11.25 -37.41
N VAL A 597 1.84 -11.92 -37.71
CA VAL A 597 1.44 -12.30 -39.07
C VAL A 597 0.01 -11.82 -39.30
N GLY A 598 -0.24 -11.21 -40.44
CA GLY A 598 -1.57 -10.75 -40.85
C GLY A 598 -1.89 -11.18 -42.28
N THR A 599 -3.17 -11.40 -42.55
CA THR A 599 -3.70 -11.69 -43.88
C THR A 599 -5.05 -11.03 -44.09
N ILE A 600 -5.32 -10.64 -45.32
CA ILE A 600 -6.62 -10.13 -45.78
C ILE A 600 -7.00 -10.96 -47.01
N GLN A 601 -8.20 -11.53 -47.01
CA GLN A 601 -8.69 -12.41 -48.06
C GLN A 601 -10.11 -12.01 -48.49
N GLY A 602 -10.42 -12.14 -49.78
CA GLY A 602 -11.76 -11.90 -50.32
C GLY A 602 -11.98 -10.50 -50.91
N ILE A 603 -10.99 -9.63 -50.89
CA ILE A 603 -11.09 -8.26 -51.44
C ILE A 603 -9.79 -7.89 -52.16
N GLU A 604 -9.92 -7.15 -53.23
CA GLU A 604 -8.77 -6.58 -53.93
C GLU A 604 -8.20 -5.36 -53.19
N ARG A 605 -6.92 -5.10 -53.40
CA ARG A 605 -6.23 -4.00 -52.68
C ARG A 605 -6.89 -2.64 -52.90
N PHE A 606 -7.42 -2.40 -54.09
CA PHE A 606 -8.04 -1.10 -54.44
C PHE A 606 -9.44 -0.95 -53.85
N ASP A 607 -10.17 -2.05 -53.61
CA ASP A 607 -11.50 -2.05 -53.01
C ASP A 607 -11.46 -2.02 -51.49
N LEU A 608 -10.28 -2.23 -50.93
CA LEU A 608 -10.03 -2.17 -49.49
C LEU A 608 -9.72 -0.73 -49.06
N ALA A 609 -10.44 -0.27 -48.07
CA ALA A 609 -10.18 1.05 -47.47
C ALA A 609 -8.72 1.14 -46.98
N PRO A 610 -7.98 2.22 -47.28
CA PRO A 610 -6.59 2.45 -46.86
C PRO A 610 -6.37 2.20 -45.36
N SER A 611 -7.25 2.68 -44.49
CA SER A 611 -7.20 2.50 -43.05
C SER A 611 -7.35 1.04 -42.58
N ARG A 612 -7.81 0.14 -43.46
CA ARG A 612 -7.99 -1.28 -43.15
C ARG A 612 -6.85 -2.17 -43.65
N ARG A 613 -5.85 -1.61 -44.32
CA ARG A 613 -4.62 -2.29 -44.74
C ARG A 613 -3.68 -2.51 -43.53
N PHE A 614 -2.79 -3.53 -43.62
CA PHE A 614 -1.76 -3.79 -42.57
C PHE A 614 -0.51 -2.95 -42.82
#